data_68cde155c30a3b540af676adc834ed40
#
_entry.id   68cde155c30a3b540af676adc834ed40
#
_cell.length_a   1.000
_cell.length_b   1.000
_cell.length_c   1.000
_cell.angle_alpha   90.00
_cell.angle_beta   90.00
_cell.angle_gamma   90.00
#
_symmetry.space_group_name_H-M   'P 1'
#
loop_
_entity.id
_entity.type
_entity.pdbx_description
1 polymer ?
#
loop_
_entity_poly.entity_id
_entity_poly.type
_entity_poly.pdbx_seq_one_letter_code
_entity_poly.pdbx_strand_id
1 'polypeptide(L)'
;MTRTAPAAPVQAPPSDLTLYTKAARRSAATIIHEYSTSFSMATRLLGPEVRPCVEDVYSLVRVADEIVDGAAAEAGLGVDDQRELLDALEADTERAMRTGYSANVVVHAFAATARSCGIGVELTRPFFASMRRDLSPVDFSAEELREYVYGSAEVVGLMCLAVFLHDSPVPEATRRRLENGARRLGSAFQKINFLRDLAVDYTELGRSYFPGIDPARLTERQKLALVVDIDCDLGAAADAIPELPDNCRRAILAAHGLFAELSDRIRATPAPDLLEQRVSVPARVKLAVLLRATAGTLR
;
A
#
# COMPACT_ATOMS: atom_id res chain seq x y z
N MET A 1 -13.08 -60.74 14.12
CA MET A 1 -14.01 -59.63 13.75
C MET A 1 -13.21 -58.36 13.57
N THR A 2 -12.83 -58.07 12.35
CA THR A 2 -12.05 -56.88 11.98
C THR A 2 -13.01 -55.69 11.76
N ARG A 3 -12.96 -54.69 12.65
CA ARG A 3 -13.73 -53.46 12.50
C ARG A 3 -13.08 -52.60 11.39
N THR A 4 -13.72 -52.49 10.26
CA THR A 4 -13.37 -51.55 9.20
C THR A 4 -13.63 -50.12 9.72
N ALA A 5 -12.59 -49.28 9.71
CA ALA A 5 -12.72 -47.87 10.05
C ALA A 5 -13.64 -47.17 9.00
N PRO A 6 -14.50 -46.19 9.39
CA PRO A 6 -15.31 -45.48 8.45
C PRO A 6 -14.41 -44.64 7.51
N ALA A 7 -14.69 -44.72 6.21
CA ALA A 7 -14.02 -43.91 5.20
C ALA A 7 -14.26 -42.41 5.48
N ALA A 8 -13.20 -41.62 5.40
CA ALA A 8 -13.30 -40.18 5.54
C ALA A 8 -14.28 -39.60 4.47
N PRO A 9 -15.12 -38.60 4.81
CA PRO A 9 -16.06 -38.02 3.86
C PRO A 9 -15.30 -37.41 2.68
N VAL A 10 -15.66 -37.83 1.47
CA VAL A 10 -15.16 -37.24 0.23
C VAL A 10 -15.65 -35.79 0.19
N GLN A 11 -14.77 -34.82 0.28
CA GLN A 11 -15.10 -33.40 0.14
C GLN A 11 -15.65 -33.16 -1.29
N ALA A 12 -16.80 -32.53 -1.38
CA ALA A 12 -17.33 -32.09 -2.67
C ALA A 12 -16.32 -31.17 -3.40
N PRO A 13 -16.21 -31.26 -4.71
CA PRO A 13 -15.32 -30.37 -5.48
C PRO A 13 -15.69 -28.91 -5.21
N PRO A 14 -14.69 -27.99 -5.17
CA PRO A 14 -14.98 -26.57 -4.99
C PRO A 14 -15.88 -26.04 -6.13
N SER A 15 -16.75 -25.08 -5.83
CA SER A 15 -17.56 -24.42 -6.86
C SER A 15 -16.65 -23.67 -7.86
N ASP A 16 -17.15 -23.43 -9.08
CA ASP A 16 -16.42 -22.68 -10.11
C ASP A 16 -15.99 -21.30 -9.61
N LEU A 17 -16.83 -20.61 -8.85
CA LEU A 17 -16.50 -19.32 -8.23
C LEU A 17 -15.36 -19.46 -7.22
N THR A 18 -15.36 -20.51 -6.41
CA THR A 18 -14.28 -20.77 -5.45
C THR A 18 -12.95 -21.00 -6.18
N LEU A 19 -12.98 -21.79 -7.26
CA LEU A 19 -11.80 -22.03 -8.08
C LEU A 19 -11.29 -20.75 -8.73
N TYR A 20 -12.20 -19.94 -9.29
CA TYR A 20 -11.87 -18.66 -9.91
C TYR A 20 -11.26 -17.68 -8.93
N THR A 21 -11.86 -17.50 -7.74
CA THR A 21 -11.33 -16.64 -6.67
C THR A 21 -9.93 -17.09 -6.22
N LYS A 22 -9.71 -18.40 -6.12
CA LYS A 22 -8.37 -18.94 -5.77
C LYS A 22 -7.34 -18.60 -6.85
N ALA A 23 -7.70 -18.69 -8.13
CA ALA A 23 -6.81 -18.32 -9.24
C ALA A 23 -6.51 -16.82 -9.23
N ALA A 24 -7.52 -15.98 -9.00
CA ALA A 24 -7.41 -14.53 -8.91
C ALA A 24 -6.44 -14.10 -7.78
N ARG A 25 -6.57 -14.66 -6.58
CA ARG A 25 -5.66 -14.41 -5.45
C ARG A 25 -4.21 -14.83 -5.73
N ARG A 26 -4.00 -15.91 -6.47
CA ARG A 26 -2.65 -16.29 -6.91
C ARG A 26 -2.04 -15.28 -7.85
N SER A 27 -2.84 -14.70 -8.74
CA SER A 27 -2.37 -13.62 -9.63
C SER A 27 -1.99 -12.38 -8.83
N ALA A 28 -2.80 -11.99 -7.82
CA ALA A 28 -2.49 -10.89 -6.91
C ALA A 28 -1.17 -11.11 -6.14
N ALA A 29 -0.95 -12.31 -5.61
CA ALA A 29 0.30 -12.68 -4.95
C ALA A 29 1.52 -12.58 -5.87
N THR A 30 1.38 -12.90 -7.15
CA THR A 30 2.46 -12.74 -8.14
C THR A 30 2.82 -11.27 -8.32
N ILE A 31 1.84 -10.39 -8.43
CA ILE A 31 2.06 -8.95 -8.62
C ILE A 31 2.91 -8.36 -7.49
N ILE A 32 2.57 -8.60 -6.22
CA ILE A 32 3.38 -8.04 -5.11
C ILE A 32 4.81 -8.59 -5.11
N HIS A 33 5.01 -9.85 -5.51
CA HIS A 33 6.34 -10.45 -5.57
C HIS A 33 7.23 -9.82 -6.64
N GLU A 34 6.68 -9.52 -7.82
CA GLU A 34 7.43 -8.94 -8.92
C GLU A 34 7.73 -7.45 -8.68
N TYR A 35 6.78 -6.69 -8.16
CA TYR A 35 6.89 -5.24 -8.06
C TYR A 35 7.50 -4.72 -6.76
N SER A 36 7.51 -5.47 -5.67
CA SER A 36 8.02 -4.96 -4.39
C SER A 36 8.78 -5.98 -3.56
N THR A 37 10.09 -5.80 -3.47
CA THR A 37 10.92 -6.61 -2.57
C THR A 37 10.65 -6.33 -1.09
N SER A 38 10.43 -5.06 -0.73
CA SER A 38 10.24 -4.66 0.67
C SER A 38 8.88 -5.06 1.21
N PHE A 39 7.79 -4.76 0.47
CA PHE A 39 6.44 -5.17 0.87
C PHE A 39 6.27 -6.68 0.79
N SER A 40 6.79 -7.36 -0.24
CA SER A 40 6.79 -8.82 -0.34
C SER A 40 7.48 -9.49 0.85
N MET A 41 8.58 -8.92 1.36
CA MET A 41 9.24 -9.43 2.56
C MET A 41 8.40 -9.20 3.83
N ALA A 42 7.82 -8.01 4.00
CA ALA A 42 6.97 -7.69 5.16
C ALA A 42 5.68 -8.53 5.18
N THR A 43 5.03 -8.73 4.04
CA THR A 43 3.79 -9.52 3.95
C THR A 43 3.98 -10.99 4.31
N ARG A 44 5.21 -11.55 4.22
CA ARG A 44 5.51 -12.91 4.70
C ARG A 44 5.35 -13.07 6.22
N LEU A 45 5.36 -11.96 6.97
CA LEU A 45 5.14 -11.94 8.42
C LEU A 45 3.65 -11.83 8.80
N LEU A 46 2.75 -11.63 7.83
CA LEU A 46 1.31 -11.66 8.03
C LEU A 46 0.81 -13.08 8.29
N GLY A 47 -0.23 -13.20 9.09
CA GLY A 47 -0.97 -14.46 9.27
C GLY A 47 -1.51 -15.01 7.94
N PRO A 48 -1.68 -16.33 7.84
CA PRO A 48 -2.08 -16.99 6.59
C PRO A 48 -3.46 -16.54 6.06
N GLU A 49 -4.37 -16.13 6.95
CA GLU A 49 -5.70 -15.64 6.59
C GLU A 49 -5.66 -14.20 6.06
N VAL A 50 -4.76 -13.37 6.61
CA VAL A 50 -4.66 -11.94 6.34
C VAL A 50 -3.83 -11.65 5.10
N ARG A 51 -2.76 -12.43 4.89
CA ARG A 51 -1.80 -12.21 3.80
C ARG A 51 -2.45 -12.13 2.41
N PRO A 52 -3.28 -13.09 1.97
CA PRO A 52 -3.89 -13.02 0.65
C PRO A 52 -4.76 -11.78 0.47
N CYS A 53 -5.44 -11.32 1.51
CA CYS A 53 -6.28 -10.14 1.45
C CYS A 53 -5.46 -8.84 1.29
N VAL A 54 -4.29 -8.75 1.93
CA VAL A 54 -3.35 -7.63 1.74
C VAL A 54 -2.73 -7.65 0.34
N GLU A 55 -2.40 -8.84 -0.17
CA GLU A 55 -1.92 -9.03 -1.54
C GLU A 55 -2.98 -8.60 -2.57
N ASP A 56 -4.27 -8.88 -2.31
CA ASP A 56 -5.39 -8.44 -3.14
C ASP A 56 -5.51 -6.90 -3.17
N VAL A 57 -5.39 -6.23 -2.01
CA VAL A 57 -5.38 -4.75 -1.93
C VAL A 57 -4.18 -4.18 -2.70
N TYR A 58 -2.98 -4.71 -2.45
CA TYR A 58 -1.76 -4.26 -3.12
C TYR A 58 -1.85 -4.39 -4.63
N SER A 59 -2.42 -5.50 -5.14
CA SER A 59 -2.49 -5.75 -6.56
C SER A 59 -3.39 -4.75 -7.30
N LEU A 60 -4.52 -4.34 -6.71
CA LEU A 60 -5.38 -3.29 -7.30
C LEU A 60 -4.64 -1.94 -7.33
N VAL A 61 -4.02 -1.56 -6.21
CA VAL A 61 -3.22 -0.32 -6.11
C VAL A 61 -2.14 -0.33 -7.19
N ARG A 62 -1.38 -1.42 -7.32
CA ARG A 62 -0.28 -1.51 -8.29
C ARG A 62 -0.74 -1.45 -9.74
N VAL A 63 -1.86 -2.10 -10.09
CA VAL A 63 -2.40 -2.03 -11.45
C VAL A 63 -2.85 -0.61 -11.79
N ALA A 64 -3.44 0.11 -10.85
CA ALA A 64 -3.78 1.51 -11.05
C ALA A 64 -2.52 2.39 -11.23
N ASP A 65 -1.46 2.18 -10.43
CA ASP A 65 -0.16 2.84 -10.62
C ASP A 65 0.41 2.60 -12.01
N GLU A 66 0.39 1.34 -12.52
CA GLU A 66 0.90 1.01 -13.85
C GLU A 66 0.13 1.68 -15.00
N ILE A 67 -1.13 2.02 -14.77
CA ILE A 67 -1.91 2.79 -15.75
C ILE A 67 -1.43 4.24 -15.80
N VAL A 68 -1.12 4.86 -14.66
CA VAL A 68 -0.83 6.30 -14.58
C VAL A 68 0.65 6.64 -14.69
N ASP A 69 1.56 5.77 -14.20
CA ASP A 69 2.98 6.06 -14.04
C ASP A 69 3.92 5.00 -14.65
N GLY A 70 3.40 3.95 -15.26
CA GLY A 70 4.21 2.81 -15.65
C GLY A 70 3.95 2.28 -17.05
N ALA A 71 3.66 0.99 -17.12
CA ALA A 71 3.59 0.20 -18.34
C ALA A 71 2.64 0.76 -19.41
N ALA A 72 1.57 1.46 -19.05
CA ALA A 72 0.64 2.00 -20.04
C ALA A 72 1.31 3.09 -20.91
N ALA A 73 2.07 4.00 -20.31
CA ALA A 73 2.82 5.03 -21.04
C ALA A 73 3.91 4.40 -21.91
N GLU A 74 4.65 3.40 -21.39
CA GLU A 74 5.65 2.65 -22.17
C GLU A 74 5.03 1.87 -23.34
N ALA A 75 3.78 1.42 -23.21
CA ALA A 75 3.02 0.80 -24.28
C ALA A 75 2.53 1.80 -25.35
N GLY A 76 2.76 3.09 -25.15
CA GLY A 76 2.41 4.16 -26.08
C GLY A 76 1.01 4.76 -25.89
N LEU A 77 0.36 4.51 -24.74
CA LEU A 77 -0.93 5.12 -24.44
C LEU A 77 -0.77 6.60 -24.07
N GLY A 78 -1.63 7.44 -24.62
CA GLY A 78 -1.72 8.83 -24.24
C GLY A 78 -2.51 9.03 -22.93
N VAL A 79 -2.45 10.25 -22.37
CA VAL A 79 -3.12 10.60 -21.10
C VAL A 79 -4.63 10.33 -21.14
N ASP A 80 -5.28 10.57 -22.28
CA ASP A 80 -6.72 10.33 -22.42
C ASP A 80 -7.05 8.83 -22.38
N ASP A 81 -6.24 7.99 -23.03
CA ASP A 81 -6.39 6.52 -22.99
C ASP A 81 -6.12 5.98 -21.59
N GLN A 82 -5.09 6.50 -20.90
CA GLN A 82 -4.79 6.14 -19.50
C GLN A 82 -5.96 6.50 -18.58
N ARG A 83 -6.57 7.67 -18.78
CA ARG A 83 -7.76 8.12 -18.02
C ARG A 83 -8.94 7.20 -18.25
N GLU A 84 -9.23 6.83 -19.50
CA GLU A 84 -10.31 5.91 -19.85
C GLU A 84 -10.10 4.53 -19.20
N LEU A 85 -8.88 4.01 -19.23
CA LEU A 85 -8.52 2.75 -18.57
C LEU A 85 -8.70 2.81 -17.04
N LEU A 86 -8.29 3.92 -16.41
CA LEU A 86 -8.44 4.11 -14.97
C LEU A 86 -9.92 4.21 -14.57
N ASP A 87 -10.74 4.94 -15.35
CA ASP A 87 -12.18 5.07 -15.13
C ASP A 87 -12.88 3.72 -15.30
N ALA A 88 -12.48 2.92 -16.30
CA ALA A 88 -12.97 1.58 -16.51
C ALA A 88 -12.59 0.64 -15.36
N LEU A 89 -11.37 0.74 -14.83
CA LEU A 89 -10.89 -0.03 -13.68
C LEU A 89 -11.71 0.31 -12.42
N GLU A 90 -11.97 1.59 -12.14
CA GLU A 90 -12.80 2.00 -11.01
C GLU A 90 -14.24 1.49 -11.15
N ALA A 91 -14.86 1.67 -12.32
CA ALA A 91 -16.22 1.21 -12.58
C ALA A 91 -16.35 -0.30 -12.43
N ASP A 92 -15.37 -1.10 -12.91
CA ASP A 92 -15.35 -2.55 -12.73
C ASP A 92 -15.16 -2.93 -11.26
N THR A 93 -14.28 -2.22 -10.54
CA THR A 93 -14.04 -2.42 -9.10
C THR A 93 -15.33 -2.20 -8.30
N GLU A 94 -16.02 -1.08 -8.48
CA GLU A 94 -17.30 -0.81 -7.79
C GLU A 94 -18.39 -1.83 -8.16
N ARG A 95 -18.47 -2.21 -9.43
CA ARG A 95 -19.40 -3.23 -9.89
C ARG A 95 -19.12 -4.58 -9.22
N ALA A 96 -17.84 -5.00 -9.20
CA ALA A 96 -17.45 -6.28 -8.61
C ALA A 96 -17.66 -6.30 -7.09
N MET A 97 -17.42 -5.18 -6.39
CA MET A 97 -17.73 -5.03 -4.96
C MET A 97 -19.23 -5.25 -4.68
N ARG A 98 -20.12 -4.79 -5.58
CA ARG A 98 -21.57 -5.03 -5.44
C ARG A 98 -22.00 -6.46 -5.82
N THR A 99 -21.49 -6.97 -6.95
CA THR A 99 -21.96 -8.23 -7.55
C THR A 99 -21.20 -9.47 -7.10
N GLY A 100 -19.95 -9.31 -6.61
CA GLY A 100 -19.07 -10.41 -6.20
C GLY A 100 -18.28 -11.04 -7.35
N TYR A 101 -18.27 -10.44 -8.56
CA TYR A 101 -17.56 -11.00 -9.71
C TYR A 101 -16.99 -9.91 -10.64
N SER A 102 -15.80 -10.16 -11.17
CA SER A 102 -15.20 -9.47 -12.33
C SER A 102 -14.46 -10.48 -13.21
N ALA A 103 -14.43 -10.21 -14.52
CA ALA A 103 -13.58 -10.95 -15.46
C ALA A 103 -12.09 -10.53 -15.34
N ASN A 104 -11.79 -9.34 -14.79
CA ASN A 104 -10.46 -8.94 -14.41
C ASN A 104 -10.09 -9.62 -13.09
N VAL A 105 -9.09 -10.49 -13.11
CA VAL A 105 -8.71 -11.31 -11.94
C VAL A 105 -8.22 -10.47 -10.76
N VAL A 106 -7.58 -9.32 -11.00
CA VAL A 106 -7.12 -8.41 -9.93
C VAL A 106 -8.32 -7.75 -9.25
N VAL A 107 -9.24 -7.21 -10.05
CA VAL A 107 -10.49 -6.61 -9.55
C VAL A 107 -11.33 -7.65 -8.80
N HIS A 108 -11.40 -8.89 -9.31
CA HIS A 108 -12.14 -9.97 -8.65
C HIS A 108 -11.54 -10.31 -7.28
N ALA A 109 -10.21 -10.45 -7.18
CA ALA A 109 -9.52 -10.72 -5.93
C ALA A 109 -9.76 -9.61 -4.90
N PHE A 110 -9.55 -8.35 -5.31
CA PHE A 110 -9.84 -7.19 -4.46
C PHE A 110 -11.30 -7.14 -4.01
N ALA A 111 -12.25 -7.32 -4.93
CA ALA A 111 -13.69 -7.29 -4.60
C ALA A 111 -14.09 -8.39 -3.62
N ALA A 112 -13.52 -9.59 -3.74
CA ALA A 112 -13.74 -10.67 -2.78
C ALA A 112 -13.27 -10.28 -1.37
N THR A 113 -12.08 -9.67 -1.25
CA THR A 113 -11.53 -9.15 0.01
C THR A 113 -12.35 -7.96 0.52
N ALA A 114 -12.69 -7.00 -0.33
CA ALA A 114 -13.48 -5.83 0.05
C ALA A 114 -14.84 -6.23 0.65
N ARG A 115 -15.52 -7.17 0.03
CA ARG A 115 -16.83 -7.68 0.50
C ARG A 115 -16.72 -8.43 1.83
N SER A 116 -15.67 -9.21 2.04
CA SER A 116 -15.48 -9.95 3.30
C SER A 116 -15.05 -9.02 4.44
N CYS A 117 -14.19 -8.04 4.18
CA CYS A 117 -13.61 -7.18 5.21
C CYS A 117 -14.34 -5.85 5.41
N GLY A 118 -15.41 -5.57 4.63
CA GLY A 118 -16.17 -4.33 4.76
C GLY A 118 -15.46 -3.10 4.21
N ILE A 119 -14.61 -3.27 3.18
CA ILE A 119 -14.01 -2.14 2.47
C ILE A 119 -15.05 -1.58 1.51
N GLY A 120 -15.43 -0.32 1.70
CA GLY A 120 -16.44 0.36 0.90
C GLY A 120 -15.88 1.36 -0.10
N VAL A 121 -16.78 1.94 -0.89
CA VAL A 121 -16.41 2.93 -1.93
C VAL A 121 -15.87 4.24 -1.34
N GLU A 122 -16.11 4.52 -0.07
CA GLU A 122 -15.55 5.65 0.66
C GLU A 122 -14.01 5.59 0.79
N LEU A 123 -13.41 4.41 0.60
CA LEU A 123 -11.96 4.22 0.55
C LEU A 123 -11.44 4.11 -0.89
N THR A 124 -12.18 3.47 -1.80
CA THR A 124 -11.71 3.28 -3.19
C THR A 124 -11.83 4.55 -4.03
N ARG A 125 -12.89 5.34 -3.87
CA ARG A 125 -13.07 6.58 -4.65
C ARG A 125 -11.98 7.63 -4.42
N PRO A 126 -11.58 7.95 -3.18
CA PRO A 126 -10.44 8.83 -2.96
C PRO A 126 -9.13 8.28 -3.55
N PHE A 127 -8.93 6.96 -3.52
CA PHE A 127 -7.79 6.32 -4.15
C PHE A 127 -7.77 6.59 -5.66
N PHE A 128 -8.85 6.28 -6.38
CA PHE A 128 -8.93 6.53 -7.82
C PHE A 128 -8.88 8.02 -8.17
N ALA A 129 -9.42 8.90 -7.32
CA ALA A 129 -9.30 10.34 -7.50
C ALA A 129 -7.83 10.80 -7.44
N SER A 130 -7.02 10.27 -6.51
CA SER A 130 -5.59 10.56 -6.44
C SER A 130 -4.82 10.01 -7.65
N MET A 131 -5.13 8.81 -8.11
CA MET A 131 -4.52 8.25 -9.33
C MET A 131 -4.82 9.11 -10.57
N ARG A 132 -6.01 9.69 -10.68
CA ARG A 132 -6.32 10.63 -11.77
C ARG A 132 -5.48 11.91 -11.71
N ARG A 133 -5.08 12.36 -10.51
CA ARG A 133 -4.20 13.53 -10.37
C ARG A 133 -2.81 13.25 -10.95
N ASP A 134 -2.32 12.02 -10.91
CA ASP A 134 -1.03 11.61 -11.46
C ASP A 134 -0.97 11.71 -13.00
N LEU A 135 -2.12 11.72 -13.66
CA LEU A 135 -2.22 11.93 -15.12
C LEU A 135 -2.01 13.39 -15.57
N SER A 136 -1.80 14.30 -14.65
CA SER A 136 -1.65 15.73 -14.97
C SER A 136 -0.42 16.29 -14.24
N PRO A 137 0.37 17.19 -14.87
CA PRO A 137 1.43 17.93 -14.19
C PRO A 137 0.83 18.69 -13.00
N VAL A 138 1.45 18.62 -11.81
CA VAL A 138 0.83 19.17 -10.61
C VAL A 138 1.81 19.99 -9.80
N ASP A 139 1.42 21.27 -9.57
CA ASP A 139 1.83 22.03 -8.41
C ASP A 139 0.71 21.93 -7.38
N PHE A 140 0.96 21.29 -6.26
CA PHE A 140 -0.03 21.13 -5.20
C PHE A 140 -0.07 22.37 -4.28
N SER A 141 -1.26 22.85 -3.96
CA SER A 141 -1.47 23.60 -2.73
C SER A 141 -1.34 22.67 -1.51
N ALA A 142 -1.19 23.22 -0.32
CA ALA A 142 -1.11 22.40 0.89
C ALA A 142 -2.39 21.57 1.14
N GLU A 143 -3.55 22.02 0.67
CA GLU A 143 -4.81 21.29 0.79
C GLU A 143 -4.89 20.15 -0.22
N GLU A 144 -4.58 20.43 -1.48
CA GLU A 144 -4.54 19.41 -2.53
C GLU A 144 -3.52 18.31 -2.23
N LEU A 145 -2.35 18.66 -1.65
CA LEU A 145 -1.39 17.65 -1.20
C LEU A 145 -1.98 16.75 -0.10
N ARG A 146 -2.72 17.32 0.86
CA ARG A 146 -3.38 16.51 1.91
C ARG A 146 -4.42 15.56 1.32
N GLU A 147 -5.26 16.04 0.41
CA GLU A 147 -6.25 15.22 -0.29
C GLU A 147 -5.58 14.13 -1.12
N TYR A 148 -4.52 14.47 -1.84
CA TYR A 148 -3.75 13.52 -2.63
C TYR A 148 -3.11 12.42 -1.76
N VAL A 149 -2.44 12.79 -0.66
CA VAL A 149 -1.84 11.81 0.27
C VAL A 149 -2.90 10.95 0.95
N TYR A 150 -4.06 11.56 1.30
CA TYR A 150 -5.19 10.80 1.82
C TYR A 150 -5.63 9.70 0.86
N GLY A 151 -5.88 10.05 -0.41
CA GLY A 151 -6.35 9.09 -1.41
C GLY A 151 -5.25 8.10 -1.85
N SER A 152 -4.03 8.56 -2.11
CA SER A 152 -2.98 7.68 -2.65
C SER A 152 -2.38 6.72 -1.59
N ALA A 153 -2.48 7.03 -0.29
CA ALA A 153 -1.80 6.25 0.74
C ALA A 153 -2.59 6.01 2.03
N GLU A 154 -3.26 7.05 2.61
CA GLU A 154 -3.94 6.86 3.90
C GLU A 154 -5.12 5.89 3.78
N VAL A 155 -5.93 5.97 2.70
CA VAL A 155 -7.03 5.03 2.48
C VAL A 155 -6.53 3.61 2.23
N VAL A 156 -5.35 3.42 1.64
CA VAL A 156 -4.73 2.10 1.48
C VAL A 156 -4.38 1.51 2.85
N GLY A 157 -3.83 2.34 3.75
CA GLY A 157 -3.62 1.97 5.15
C GLY A 157 -4.92 1.55 5.85
N LEU A 158 -6.03 2.28 5.61
CA LEU A 158 -7.35 1.95 6.15
C LEU A 158 -7.94 0.66 5.56
N MET A 159 -7.74 0.40 4.26
CA MET A 159 -8.12 -0.88 3.63
C MET A 159 -7.38 -2.05 4.27
N CYS A 160 -6.07 -1.92 4.48
CA CYS A 160 -5.28 -2.94 5.19
C CYS A 160 -5.75 -3.12 6.63
N LEU A 161 -6.09 -2.04 7.35
CA LEU A 161 -6.62 -2.13 8.70
C LEU A 161 -7.96 -2.85 8.74
N ALA A 162 -8.86 -2.61 7.78
CA ALA A 162 -10.12 -3.34 7.68
C ALA A 162 -9.88 -4.85 7.54
N VAL A 163 -8.88 -5.26 6.75
CA VAL A 163 -8.44 -6.66 6.64
C VAL A 163 -7.94 -7.19 7.97
N PHE A 164 -7.10 -6.43 8.70
CA PHE A 164 -6.51 -6.88 9.98
C PHE A 164 -7.54 -7.08 11.07
N LEU A 165 -8.60 -6.27 11.09
CA LEU A 165 -9.64 -6.28 12.11
C LEU A 165 -10.83 -7.18 11.76
N HIS A 166 -10.87 -7.79 10.56
CA HIS A 166 -12.01 -8.58 10.09
C HIS A 166 -12.42 -9.67 11.09
N ASP A 167 -11.46 -10.52 11.50
CA ASP A 167 -11.67 -11.60 12.47
C ASP A 167 -11.21 -11.23 13.89
N SER A 168 -10.86 -9.98 14.12
CA SER A 168 -10.30 -9.49 15.39
C SER A 168 -10.96 -8.19 15.81
N PRO A 169 -12.26 -8.20 16.17
CA PRO A 169 -12.97 -6.99 16.55
C PRO A 169 -12.35 -6.34 17.78
N VAL A 170 -12.22 -5.03 17.75
CA VAL A 170 -11.68 -4.22 18.85
C VAL A 170 -12.71 -3.18 19.32
N PRO A 171 -12.60 -2.68 20.57
CA PRO A 171 -13.43 -1.58 21.04
C PRO A 171 -13.31 -0.34 20.15
N GLU A 172 -14.38 0.45 20.05
CA GLU A 172 -14.44 1.62 19.17
C GLU A 172 -13.32 2.65 19.45
N ALA A 173 -12.96 2.87 20.71
CA ALA A 173 -11.85 3.76 21.06
C ALA A 173 -10.50 3.25 20.53
N THR A 174 -10.26 1.93 20.57
CA THR A 174 -9.08 1.30 19.99
C THR A 174 -9.11 1.40 18.46
N ARG A 175 -10.26 1.15 17.85
CA ARG A 175 -10.45 1.27 16.41
C ARG A 175 -10.02 2.66 15.91
N ARG A 176 -10.48 3.73 16.53
CA ARG A 176 -10.11 5.12 16.18
C ARG A 176 -8.61 5.38 16.29
N ARG A 177 -7.94 4.83 17.31
CA ARG A 177 -6.48 4.96 17.43
C ARG A 177 -5.77 4.21 16.32
N LEU A 178 -6.22 3.00 16.00
CA LEU A 178 -5.67 2.20 14.90
C LEU A 178 -5.91 2.85 13.53
N GLU A 179 -7.09 3.43 13.29
CA GLU A 179 -7.38 4.19 12.08
C GLU A 179 -6.47 5.40 11.92
N ASN A 180 -6.26 6.17 13.00
CA ASN A 180 -5.30 7.27 12.98
C ASN A 180 -3.87 6.75 12.71
N GLY A 181 -3.43 5.67 13.36
CA GLY A 181 -2.13 5.05 13.13
C GLY A 181 -1.94 4.57 11.70
N ALA A 182 -2.96 3.92 11.11
CA ALA A 182 -2.93 3.45 9.72
C ALA A 182 -2.82 4.62 8.72
N ARG A 183 -3.57 5.70 8.94
CA ARG A 183 -3.49 6.92 8.12
C ARG A 183 -2.11 7.56 8.22
N ARG A 184 -1.58 7.73 9.44
CA ARG A 184 -0.25 8.30 9.67
C ARG A 184 0.85 7.46 9.03
N LEU A 185 0.77 6.14 9.11
CA LEU A 185 1.73 5.26 8.45
C LEU A 185 1.67 5.41 6.92
N GLY A 186 0.47 5.45 6.34
CA GLY A 186 0.28 5.69 4.91
C GLY A 186 0.85 7.04 4.48
N SER A 187 0.54 8.12 5.21
CA SER A 187 1.07 9.46 4.98
C SER A 187 2.61 9.49 5.00
N ALA A 188 3.21 8.87 6.03
CA ALA A 188 4.67 8.78 6.13
C ALA A 188 5.27 8.04 4.94
N PHE A 189 4.70 6.90 4.53
CA PHE A 189 5.19 6.13 3.39
C PHE A 189 5.16 6.95 2.11
N GLN A 190 4.09 7.67 1.86
CA GLN A 190 3.95 8.48 0.65
C GLN A 190 4.93 9.66 0.64
N LYS A 191 5.05 10.41 1.72
CA LYS A 191 6.02 11.51 1.85
C LYS A 191 7.46 11.05 1.70
N ILE A 192 7.80 9.87 2.25
CA ILE A 192 9.11 9.23 2.07
C ILE A 192 9.33 8.87 0.61
N ASN A 193 8.32 8.31 -0.07
CA ASN A 193 8.41 8.00 -1.49
C ASN A 193 8.70 9.26 -2.32
N PHE A 194 8.02 10.37 -2.06
CA PHE A 194 8.27 11.64 -2.76
C PHE A 194 9.72 12.12 -2.61
N LEU A 195 10.30 12.01 -1.42
CA LEU A 195 11.71 12.39 -1.22
C LEU A 195 12.69 11.37 -1.79
N ARG A 196 12.34 10.08 -1.77
CA ARG A 196 13.16 9.00 -2.31
C ARG A 196 13.27 9.06 -3.83
N ASP A 197 12.15 9.33 -4.48
CA ASP A 197 12.00 9.29 -5.93
C ASP A 197 12.08 10.70 -6.56
N LEU A 198 12.46 11.73 -5.79
CA LEU A 198 12.48 13.14 -6.16
C LEU A 198 13.17 13.41 -7.51
N ALA A 199 14.29 12.70 -7.78
CA ALA A 199 15.02 12.83 -9.02
C ALA A 199 14.15 12.46 -10.24
N VAL A 200 13.53 11.29 -10.22
CA VAL A 200 12.69 10.77 -11.31
C VAL A 200 11.41 11.60 -11.44
N ASP A 201 10.72 11.85 -10.32
CA ASP A 201 9.46 12.58 -10.30
C ASP A 201 9.60 13.99 -10.86
N TYR A 202 10.70 14.68 -10.53
CA TYR A 202 10.97 16.02 -11.01
C TYR A 202 11.49 16.06 -12.46
N THR A 203 12.50 15.22 -12.78
CA THR A 203 13.20 15.32 -14.07
C THR A 203 12.48 14.64 -15.21
N GLU A 204 11.77 13.53 -14.94
CA GLU A 204 11.11 12.72 -15.98
C GLU A 204 9.61 12.98 -16.03
N LEU A 205 8.95 13.15 -14.86
CA LEU A 205 7.49 13.32 -14.77
C LEU A 205 7.05 14.78 -14.60
N GLY A 206 7.98 15.71 -14.34
CA GLY A 206 7.69 17.12 -14.15
C GLY A 206 6.82 17.42 -12.93
N ARG A 207 6.88 16.57 -11.89
CA ARG A 207 6.05 16.65 -10.69
C ARG A 207 6.77 17.33 -9.54
N SER A 208 6.06 18.23 -8.85
CA SER A 208 6.49 18.85 -7.60
C SER A 208 5.40 18.64 -6.54
N TYR A 209 5.66 17.76 -5.59
CA TYR A 209 4.67 17.39 -4.58
C TYR A 209 4.60 18.39 -3.41
N PHE A 210 5.72 19.01 -3.03
CA PHE A 210 5.76 19.84 -1.83
C PHE A 210 5.45 21.30 -2.12
N PRO A 211 4.34 21.86 -1.59
CA PRO A 211 3.92 23.23 -1.88
C PRO A 211 5.00 24.26 -1.56
N GLY A 212 5.29 25.13 -2.51
CA GLY A 212 6.26 26.22 -2.34
C GLY A 212 7.72 25.77 -2.27
N ILE A 213 8.02 24.51 -2.58
CA ILE A 213 9.38 23.96 -2.66
C ILE A 213 9.69 23.65 -4.12
N ASP A 214 10.66 24.36 -4.68
CA ASP A 214 11.25 24.01 -5.97
C ASP A 214 12.25 22.85 -5.75
N PRO A 215 12.00 21.64 -6.30
CA PRO A 215 12.90 20.50 -6.12
C PRO A 215 14.34 20.80 -6.58
N ALA A 216 14.51 21.58 -7.66
CA ALA A 216 15.83 21.98 -8.16
C ALA A 216 16.61 22.87 -7.19
N ARG A 217 15.93 23.46 -6.22
CA ARG A 217 16.50 24.37 -5.21
C ARG A 217 16.21 23.92 -3.79
N LEU A 218 15.97 22.65 -3.59
CA LEU A 218 15.71 22.07 -2.27
C LEU A 218 16.87 22.35 -1.32
N THR A 219 16.62 23.15 -0.31
CA THR A 219 17.61 23.45 0.72
C THR A 219 17.62 22.39 1.80
N GLU A 220 18.77 22.23 2.49
CA GLU A 220 18.91 21.32 3.62
C GLU A 220 17.86 21.59 4.71
N ARG A 221 17.58 22.86 4.99
CA ARG A 221 16.56 23.27 5.96
C ARG A 221 15.15 22.81 5.57
N GLN A 222 14.76 22.94 4.29
CA GLN A 222 13.47 22.50 3.79
C GLN A 222 13.36 20.96 3.86
N LYS A 223 14.39 20.23 3.39
CA LYS A 223 14.45 18.77 3.49
C LYS A 223 14.28 18.29 4.94
N LEU A 224 15.03 18.87 5.88
CA LEU A 224 14.92 18.49 7.29
C LEU A 224 13.55 18.81 7.89
N ALA A 225 12.89 19.89 7.48
CA ALA A 225 11.53 20.19 7.90
C ALA A 225 10.52 19.12 7.41
N LEU A 226 10.65 18.64 6.17
CA LEU A 226 9.85 17.55 5.63
C LEU A 226 10.11 16.23 6.37
N VAL A 227 11.37 15.94 6.68
CA VAL A 227 11.75 14.72 7.43
C VAL A 227 11.19 14.76 8.86
N VAL A 228 11.16 15.92 9.52
CA VAL A 228 10.54 16.08 10.84
C VAL A 228 9.02 15.80 10.78
N ASP A 229 8.32 16.27 9.75
CA ASP A 229 6.91 15.97 9.56
C ASP A 229 6.65 14.47 9.34
N ILE A 230 7.51 13.82 8.55
CA ILE A 230 7.49 12.35 8.36
C ILE A 230 7.71 11.62 9.69
N ASP A 231 8.66 12.05 10.52
CA ASP A 231 8.93 11.41 11.81
C ASP A 231 7.76 11.56 12.79
N CYS A 232 7.04 12.69 12.74
CA CYS A 232 5.81 12.86 13.51
C CYS A 232 4.75 11.84 13.09
N ASP A 233 4.60 11.59 11.79
CA ASP A 233 3.68 10.57 11.27
C ASP A 233 4.12 9.15 11.65
N LEU A 234 5.41 8.82 11.51
CA LEU A 234 5.97 7.53 11.93
C LEU A 234 5.81 7.31 13.43
N GLY A 235 6.06 8.32 14.26
CA GLY A 235 5.88 8.25 15.72
C GLY A 235 4.43 7.95 16.10
N ALA A 236 3.48 8.70 15.52
CA ALA A 236 2.05 8.47 15.76
C ALA A 236 1.58 7.09 15.29
N ALA A 237 2.16 6.55 14.20
CA ALA A 237 1.91 5.20 13.76
C ALA A 237 2.49 4.15 14.74
N ALA A 238 3.72 4.37 15.23
CA ALA A 238 4.38 3.49 16.18
C ALA A 238 3.58 3.31 17.47
N ASP A 239 2.95 4.37 17.97
CA ASP A 239 2.11 4.35 19.17
C ASP A 239 0.88 3.43 19.02
N ALA A 240 0.37 3.25 17.79
CA ALA A 240 -0.79 2.41 17.52
C ALA A 240 -0.43 0.94 17.27
N ILE A 241 0.79 0.63 16.83
CA ILE A 241 1.20 -0.74 16.46
C ILE A 241 1.02 -1.77 17.58
N PRO A 242 1.28 -1.48 18.88
CA PRO A 242 1.07 -2.45 19.95
C PRO A 242 -0.38 -2.91 20.11
N GLU A 243 -1.36 -2.10 19.67
CA GLU A 243 -2.79 -2.42 19.75
C GLU A 243 -3.28 -3.27 18.55
N LEU A 244 -2.44 -3.46 17.52
CA LEU A 244 -2.77 -4.32 16.37
C LEU A 244 -2.89 -5.79 16.77
N PRO A 245 -3.76 -6.57 16.10
CA PRO A 245 -3.81 -8.02 16.26
C PRO A 245 -2.47 -8.71 15.95
N ASP A 246 -2.22 -9.86 16.57
CA ASP A 246 -0.97 -10.62 16.40
C ASP A 246 -0.75 -11.10 14.96
N ASN A 247 -1.84 -11.30 14.20
CA ASN A 247 -1.81 -11.74 12.80
C ASN A 247 -1.14 -10.73 11.83
N CYS A 248 -0.99 -9.46 12.23
CA CYS A 248 -0.41 -8.41 11.40
C CYS A 248 0.69 -7.59 12.10
N ARG A 249 0.71 -7.54 13.44
CA ARG A 249 1.60 -6.64 14.21
C ARG A 249 3.06 -6.72 13.79
N ARG A 250 3.62 -7.93 13.61
CA ARG A 250 5.02 -8.11 13.21
C ARG A 250 5.29 -7.60 11.80
N ALA A 251 4.36 -7.79 10.88
CA ALA A 251 4.48 -7.30 9.52
C ALA A 251 4.47 -5.76 9.47
N ILE A 252 3.60 -5.14 10.26
CA ILE A 252 3.51 -3.67 10.34
C ILE A 252 4.74 -3.09 11.05
N LEU A 253 5.24 -3.73 12.11
CA LEU A 253 6.54 -3.36 12.71
C LEU A 253 7.67 -3.42 11.69
N ALA A 254 7.73 -4.46 10.87
CA ALA A 254 8.74 -4.59 9.84
C ALA A 254 8.62 -3.48 8.77
N ALA A 255 7.40 -3.22 8.28
CA ALA A 255 7.16 -2.17 7.30
C ALA A 255 7.52 -0.79 7.88
N HIS A 256 7.06 -0.46 9.08
CA HIS A 256 7.41 0.77 9.80
C HIS A 256 8.93 0.92 9.92
N GLY A 257 9.63 -0.11 10.41
CA GLY A 257 11.08 -0.06 10.58
C GLY A 257 11.86 0.10 9.28
N LEU A 258 11.37 -0.46 8.16
CA LEU A 258 11.98 -0.26 6.83
C LEU A 258 11.85 1.18 6.35
N PHE A 259 10.69 1.82 6.59
CA PHE A 259 10.48 3.21 6.20
C PHE A 259 11.15 4.20 7.16
N ALA A 260 11.23 3.89 8.46
CA ALA A 260 12.04 4.66 9.41
C ALA A 260 13.53 4.67 9.00
N GLU A 261 14.09 3.51 8.65
CA GLU A 261 15.46 3.43 8.11
C GLU A 261 15.63 4.25 6.82
N LEU A 262 14.60 4.26 5.95
CA LEU A 262 14.64 5.05 4.72
C LEU A 262 14.59 6.55 5.03
N SER A 263 13.76 6.99 6.00
CA SER A 263 13.70 8.37 6.49
C SER A 263 15.07 8.81 7.05
N ASP A 264 15.72 7.98 7.86
CA ASP A 264 17.05 8.27 8.41
C ASP A 264 18.10 8.43 7.30
N ARG A 265 18.03 7.61 6.26
CA ARG A 265 18.92 7.73 5.09
C ARG A 265 18.68 9.00 4.30
N ILE A 266 17.42 9.37 4.05
CA ILE A 266 17.05 10.64 3.41
C ILE A 266 17.57 11.82 4.26
N ARG A 267 17.45 11.74 5.57
CA ARG A 267 17.99 12.74 6.50
C ARG A 267 19.50 12.90 6.35
N ALA A 268 20.23 11.80 6.24
CA ALA A 268 21.69 11.77 6.12
C ALA A 268 22.19 12.14 4.72
N THR A 269 21.36 12.05 3.68
CA THR A 269 21.71 12.41 2.31
C THR A 269 21.62 13.92 2.12
N PRO A 270 22.66 14.62 1.64
CA PRO A 270 22.57 16.04 1.32
C PRO A 270 21.43 16.36 0.37
N ALA A 271 20.74 17.50 0.57
CA ALA A 271 19.56 17.84 -0.24
C ALA A 271 19.83 17.86 -1.76
N PRO A 272 20.96 18.36 -2.29
CA PRO A 272 21.26 18.28 -3.72
C PRO A 272 21.37 16.85 -4.24
N ASP A 273 21.91 15.92 -3.43
CA ASP A 273 22.14 14.53 -3.85
C ASP A 273 20.82 13.75 -4.05
N LEU A 274 19.72 14.23 -3.47
CA LEU A 274 18.39 13.63 -3.69
C LEU A 274 17.88 13.79 -5.15
N LEU A 275 18.44 14.75 -5.89
CA LEU A 275 18.16 14.94 -7.32
C LEU A 275 19.09 14.12 -8.22
N GLU A 276 20.15 13.56 -7.66
CA GLU A 276 21.16 12.81 -8.42
C GLU A 276 21.01 11.30 -8.26
N GLN A 277 20.47 10.84 -7.13
CA GLN A 277 20.41 9.43 -6.81
C GLN A 277 19.17 9.05 -5.98
N ARG A 278 18.62 7.89 -6.28
CA ARG A 278 17.54 7.29 -5.50
C ARG A 278 18.06 6.72 -4.17
N VAL A 279 17.53 7.20 -3.05
CA VAL A 279 17.87 6.65 -1.74
C VAL A 279 17.26 5.26 -1.55
N SER A 280 18.05 4.30 -1.09
CA SER A 280 17.61 2.93 -0.89
C SER A 280 18.14 2.30 0.40
N VAL A 281 17.40 1.30 0.92
CA VAL A 281 17.82 0.49 2.06
C VAL A 281 18.56 -0.75 1.56
N PRO A 282 19.83 -0.98 1.93
CA PRO A 282 20.59 -2.16 1.53
C PRO A 282 19.94 -3.47 2.03
N ALA A 283 20.09 -4.55 1.26
CA ALA A 283 19.47 -5.85 1.57
C ALA A 283 19.81 -6.38 2.98
N ARG A 284 21.07 -6.21 3.43
CA ARG A 284 21.52 -6.59 4.79
C ARG A 284 20.76 -5.84 5.89
N VAL A 285 20.44 -4.56 5.66
CA VAL A 285 19.71 -3.73 6.62
C VAL A 285 18.23 -4.11 6.62
N LYS A 286 17.63 -4.34 5.44
CA LYS A 286 16.27 -4.88 5.32
C LYS A 286 16.12 -6.19 6.12
N LEU A 287 17.08 -7.11 5.99
CA LEU A 287 17.07 -8.37 6.74
C LEU A 287 17.18 -8.13 8.25
N ALA A 288 18.04 -7.22 8.69
CA ALA A 288 18.19 -6.90 10.12
C ALA A 288 16.90 -6.31 10.71
N VAL A 289 16.20 -5.42 9.99
CA VAL A 289 14.90 -4.87 10.39
C VAL A 289 13.86 -5.98 10.53
N LEU A 290 13.77 -6.89 9.56
CA LEU A 290 12.84 -8.04 9.61
C LEU A 290 13.11 -8.95 10.81
N LEU A 291 14.37 -9.27 11.10
CA LEU A 291 14.75 -10.08 12.25
C LEU A 291 14.38 -9.40 13.58
N ARG A 292 14.58 -8.09 13.69
CA ARG A 292 14.17 -7.33 14.89
C ARG A 292 12.65 -7.30 15.04
N ALA A 293 11.91 -7.14 13.95
CA ALA A 293 10.44 -7.16 13.98
C ALA A 293 9.91 -8.53 14.44
N THR A 294 10.51 -9.63 13.97
CA THR A 294 10.13 -10.98 14.40
C THR A 294 10.46 -11.24 15.87
N ALA A 295 11.55 -10.67 16.38
CA ALA A 295 11.96 -10.79 17.79
C ALA A 295 11.18 -9.82 18.73
N GLY A 296 10.34 -8.94 18.21
CA GLY A 296 9.62 -7.91 18.99
C GLY A 296 10.55 -6.85 19.61
N THR A 297 11.75 -6.67 19.06
CA THR A 297 12.78 -5.74 19.58
C THR A 297 12.88 -4.42 18.79
N LEU A 298 12.04 -4.23 17.79
CA LEU A 298 11.83 -2.92 17.15
C LEU A 298 10.99 -2.04 18.11
N ARG A 299 11.57 -0.93 18.55
CA ARG A 299 10.90 0.16 19.26
C ARG A 299 10.72 1.33 18.34
#